data_ce121aeb25580018af8c91bc75ca3b17
#
_entry.id   ce121aeb25580018af8c91bc75ca3b17
#
_cell.length_a   1.000
_cell.length_b   1.000
_cell.length_c   1.000
_cell.angle_alpha   90.00
_cell.angle_beta   90.00
_cell.angle_gamma   90.00
#
_symmetry.space_group_name_H-M   'P 1'
#
loop_
_entity.id
_entity.type
_entity.pdbx_description
1 polymer ?
#
loop_
_entity_poly.entity_id
_entity_poly.type
_entity_poly.pdbx_seq_one_letter_code
_entity_poly.pdbx_strand_id
1 'polypeptide(L)'
;MKLIKGFLQHTNLPALIIEIFLVLLNFDMTFGHNDEGYCLFPEHWNGQWFQSGVQQSIIIERSLLSSKGRCISSKGDKFLLRDERNCYRCVVIHEKHLNVLQYKETLSHCHRKDSIQNLCQLITGDALLYSMFREQSVPVTCPLKGPFTFTYNRGHGECMNPVSNIESCTEDSRLILTYQACPDVHGTESAVEELECLATWNEGNARYLVGKMNHRHAITSEDRYRCFVYEKITGIGDKIMEYKIAQSGDATCNGLFSATEGSRTMTLKQAAIPERCRFPNWLAAGPSHWQTVDQSQIYWFHHRNSSLRIIKNNEVELQAHCSQINRQTADDVMIILQYSEKCTHGFICMHFYRRDNFIAELQIGTRSSRLEDACAFNHFDSSVLPYVTIVYSKSNAVNCPIPGHYSTHGLFPDNALTNHLRISDCFSDSHKLHIGCNNRETMEFGSDCSNVDSTDYSCHGSWIENGTTFIIASQQHEGNSTYYCLKYKTNGNDSSKLAIGNSCERLQSSRHFSEVQISQIGQCTTANSGIVWSTSNFAIIMLIAMMFSR
;
A
#
# COMPACT_ATOMS: atom_id res chain seq x y z
N MET A 1 48.21 27.86 -10.55
CA MET A 1 49.13 26.79 -10.27
C MET A 1 50.13 27.12 -9.15
N LYS A 2 49.75 27.94 -8.16
CA LYS A 2 50.57 28.34 -7.00
C LYS A 2 49.87 28.16 -5.64
N LEU A 3 48.67 27.59 -5.63
CA LEU A 3 47.84 27.35 -4.41
C LEU A 3 47.71 25.86 -4.01
N ILE A 4 48.30 24.95 -4.76
CA ILE A 4 48.27 23.51 -4.47
C ILE A 4 49.58 23.00 -3.83
N LYS A 5 50.63 23.81 -3.79
CA LYS A 5 51.92 23.43 -3.16
C LYS A 5 52.01 23.69 -1.64
N GLY A 6 51.01 24.32 -1.03
CA GLY A 6 51.02 24.63 0.42
C GLY A 6 50.30 23.58 1.31
N PHE A 7 49.58 22.62 0.74
CA PHE A 7 48.75 21.70 1.53
C PHE A 7 49.37 20.30 1.73
N LEU A 8 50.51 20.02 1.10
CA LEU A 8 51.18 18.72 1.11
C LEU A 8 52.33 18.59 2.10
N GLN A 9 52.53 19.57 2.98
CA GLN A 9 53.68 19.53 3.91
C GLN A 9 53.33 19.24 5.39
N HIS A 10 52.04 19.00 5.72
CA HIS A 10 51.64 18.76 7.11
C HIS A 10 50.64 17.60 7.31
N THR A 11 50.58 16.64 6.42
CA THR A 11 49.85 15.41 6.69
C THR A 11 50.75 14.21 6.42
N ASN A 12 50.87 13.31 7.41
CA ASN A 12 51.56 12.01 7.28
C ASN A 12 50.80 11.07 6.32
N LEU A 13 50.50 11.56 5.11
CA LEU A 13 49.74 10.86 4.08
C LEU A 13 50.42 9.55 3.60
N PRO A 14 51.76 9.43 3.53
CA PRO A 14 52.38 8.16 3.14
C PRO A 14 52.26 7.10 4.23
N ALA A 15 52.21 7.45 5.51
CA ALA A 15 52.04 6.49 6.60
C ALA A 15 50.60 5.93 6.62
N LEU A 16 49.62 6.82 6.41
CA LEU A 16 48.19 6.41 6.38
C LEU A 16 47.88 5.52 5.18
N ILE A 17 48.45 5.79 4.01
CA ILE A 17 48.29 4.97 2.81
C ILE A 17 48.96 3.59 3.00
N ILE A 18 50.11 3.53 3.66
CA ILE A 18 50.79 2.27 3.99
C ILE A 18 49.98 1.49 5.02
N GLU A 19 49.39 2.13 6.04
CA GLU A 19 48.50 1.45 6.99
C GLU A 19 47.24 0.96 6.34
N ILE A 20 46.62 1.73 5.45
CA ILE A 20 45.43 1.30 4.69
C ILE A 20 45.76 0.17 3.76
N PHE A 21 46.93 0.20 3.11
CA PHE A 21 47.40 -0.92 2.25
C PHE A 21 47.75 -2.17 3.06
N LEU A 22 48.34 -2.03 4.25
CA LEU A 22 48.58 -3.13 5.17
C LEU A 22 47.29 -3.68 5.77
N VAL A 23 46.28 -2.87 6.03
CA VAL A 23 44.96 -3.31 6.46
C VAL A 23 44.24 -4.03 5.32
N LEU A 24 44.31 -3.53 4.09
CA LEU A 24 43.75 -4.21 2.92
C LEU A 24 44.48 -5.51 2.59
N LEU A 25 45.79 -5.56 2.73
CA LEU A 25 46.57 -6.81 2.57
C LEU A 25 46.32 -7.81 3.71
N ASN A 26 45.99 -7.34 4.91
CA ASN A 26 45.58 -8.22 6.00
C ASN A 26 44.13 -8.68 5.88
N PHE A 27 43.28 -7.95 5.15
CA PHE A 27 41.93 -8.40 4.84
C PHE A 27 41.89 -9.49 3.78
N ASP A 28 42.83 -9.48 2.81
CA ASP A 28 42.96 -10.56 1.82
C ASP A 28 43.66 -11.81 2.35
N MET A 29 44.32 -11.72 3.50
CA MET A 29 45.02 -12.86 4.09
C MET A 29 44.22 -13.63 5.15
N THR A 30 43.01 -13.21 5.47
CA THR A 30 42.11 -13.96 6.36
C THR A 30 41.17 -14.93 5.63
N PHE A 31 41.29 -15.08 4.32
CA PHE A 31 40.78 -16.25 3.59
C PHE A 31 41.84 -17.37 3.63
N GLY A 32 42.31 -17.67 4.83
CA GLY A 32 43.27 -18.66 5.12
C GLY A 32 42.65 -19.98 5.47
N HIS A 33 43.14 -20.98 4.84
CA HIS A 33 43.36 -22.32 5.33
C HIS A 33 42.59 -22.68 6.62
N ASN A 34 41.52 -23.42 6.44
CA ASN A 34 40.87 -24.14 7.51
C ASN A 34 41.15 -25.62 7.42
N ASP A 35 41.65 -26.12 8.49
CA ASP A 35 41.57 -27.49 8.90
C ASP A 35 40.18 -28.07 8.70
N GLU A 36 40.12 -29.29 8.13
CA GLU A 36 38.98 -30.13 7.89
C GLU A 36 37.76 -29.38 7.32
N GLY A 37 37.92 -28.99 6.11
CA GLY A 37 37.11 -28.15 5.27
C GLY A 37 35.70 -28.60 5.03
N TYR A 38 34.78 -27.96 5.73
CA TYR A 38 33.38 -27.89 5.30
C TYR A 38 33.24 -26.62 4.47
N CYS A 39 32.73 -26.72 3.22
CA CYS A 39 32.29 -25.55 2.49
C CYS A 39 30.94 -25.07 3.04
N LEU A 40 30.65 -23.80 2.84
CA LEU A 40 29.39 -23.21 3.25
C LEU A 40 28.53 -22.93 2.02
N PHE A 41 27.23 -23.18 2.14
CA PHE A 41 26.24 -22.66 1.19
C PHE A 41 26.06 -21.16 1.40
N PRO A 42 25.63 -20.41 0.39
CA PRO A 42 25.26 -19.00 0.55
C PRO A 42 24.27 -18.82 1.72
N GLU A 43 24.51 -17.83 2.57
CA GLU A 43 23.73 -17.61 3.80
C GLU A 43 22.24 -17.43 3.51
N HIS A 44 21.91 -16.75 2.42
CA HIS A 44 20.52 -16.51 2.02
C HIS A 44 19.79 -17.78 1.53
N TRP A 45 20.50 -18.90 1.33
CA TRP A 45 19.86 -20.20 1.06
C TRP A 45 19.40 -20.90 2.33
N ASN A 46 19.84 -20.48 3.50
CA ASN A 46 19.42 -21.10 4.76
C ASN A 46 17.90 -21.06 4.91
N GLY A 47 17.33 -22.16 5.39
CA GLY A 47 15.90 -22.30 5.62
C GLY A 47 15.33 -23.62 5.12
N GLN A 48 14.00 -23.68 5.06
CA GLN A 48 13.22 -24.85 4.66
C GLN A 48 12.79 -24.74 3.19
N TRP A 49 12.97 -25.82 2.47
CA TRP A 49 12.71 -25.92 1.05
C TRP A 49 11.81 -27.11 0.77
N PHE A 50 10.78 -26.90 -0.01
CA PHE A 50 9.94 -27.95 -0.57
C PHE A 50 10.56 -28.45 -1.88
N GLN A 51 10.56 -29.78 -2.09
CA GLN A 51 10.90 -30.43 -3.34
C GLN A 51 9.86 -31.51 -3.64
N SER A 52 9.37 -31.54 -4.87
CA SER A 52 8.46 -32.56 -5.34
C SER A 52 9.01 -33.98 -5.15
N GLY A 53 8.16 -34.90 -4.69
CA GLY A 53 8.53 -36.29 -4.42
C GLY A 53 9.30 -36.52 -3.12
N VAL A 54 9.52 -35.49 -2.30
CA VAL A 54 10.17 -35.59 -0.98
C VAL A 54 9.15 -35.26 0.11
N GLN A 55 8.90 -36.22 1.02
CA GLN A 55 7.87 -36.05 2.06
C GLN A 55 8.24 -35.02 3.13
N GLN A 56 9.51 -34.88 3.45
CA GLN A 56 9.99 -33.96 4.47
C GLN A 56 10.63 -32.74 3.83
N SER A 57 10.46 -31.59 4.45
CA SER A 57 11.12 -30.35 4.03
C SER A 57 12.63 -30.54 4.01
N ILE A 58 13.28 -30.08 2.95
CA ILE A 58 14.72 -30.04 2.83
C ILE A 58 15.24 -28.82 3.58
N ILE A 59 16.18 -29.04 4.49
CA ILE A 59 16.80 -27.96 5.26
C ILE A 59 18.17 -27.67 4.68
N ILE A 60 18.43 -26.40 4.35
CA ILE A 60 19.77 -25.90 4.08
C ILE A 60 20.21 -25.08 5.29
N GLU A 61 21.30 -25.49 5.91
CA GLU A 61 21.87 -24.79 7.05
C GLU A 61 23.38 -24.84 7.01
N ARG A 62 24.03 -23.70 6.82
CA ARG A 62 25.50 -23.55 6.72
C ARG A 62 26.13 -24.49 5.69
N SER A 63 26.63 -25.66 6.10
CA SER A 63 27.23 -26.68 5.25
C SER A 63 26.31 -27.87 4.97
N LEU A 64 25.13 -27.92 5.57
CA LEU A 64 24.21 -29.04 5.51
C LEU A 64 23.15 -28.84 4.43
N LEU A 65 22.96 -29.80 3.56
CA LEU A 65 21.79 -30.03 2.74
C LEU A 65 21.13 -31.33 3.24
N SER A 66 20.07 -31.24 4.02
CA SER A 66 19.56 -32.36 4.85
C SER A 66 19.27 -33.64 4.08
N SER A 67 18.82 -33.53 2.82
CA SER A 67 18.52 -34.68 1.96
C SER A 67 19.76 -35.29 1.29
N LYS A 68 20.91 -34.62 1.32
CA LYS A 68 22.09 -35.00 0.51
C LYS A 68 23.41 -35.12 1.30
N GLY A 69 23.49 -34.47 2.46
CA GLY A 69 24.66 -34.51 3.34
C GLY A 69 25.34 -33.15 3.52
N ARG A 70 26.57 -33.19 4.02
CA ARG A 70 27.39 -31.99 4.30
C ARG A 70 28.31 -31.65 3.15
N CYS A 71 28.46 -30.39 2.87
CA CYS A 71 29.38 -29.86 1.89
C CYS A 71 30.82 -30.00 2.38
N ILE A 72 31.69 -30.62 1.54
CA ILE A 72 33.11 -30.84 1.83
C ILE A 72 33.98 -29.87 1.04
N SER A 73 33.56 -29.55 -0.19
CA SER A 73 34.29 -28.66 -1.08
C SER A 73 33.32 -28.03 -2.07
N SER A 74 33.57 -26.80 -2.49
CA SER A 74 32.80 -26.11 -3.52
C SER A 74 33.70 -25.42 -4.54
N LYS A 75 33.20 -25.29 -5.77
CA LYS A 75 33.82 -24.51 -6.83
C LYS A 75 32.75 -23.91 -7.73
N GLY A 76 32.45 -22.61 -7.54
CA GLY A 76 31.36 -21.93 -8.21
C GLY A 76 30.02 -22.52 -7.80
N ASP A 77 29.26 -22.99 -8.78
CA ASP A 77 27.94 -23.63 -8.63
C ASP A 77 28.00 -25.13 -8.25
N LYS A 78 29.21 -25.69 -8.15
CA LYS A 78 29.44 -27.11 -7.87
C LYS A 78 29.77 -27.30 -6.41
N PHE A 79 29.11 -28.29 -5.79
CA PHE A 79 29.27 -28.66 -4.39
C PHE A 79 29.51 -30.15 -4.27
N LEU A 80 30.61 -30.54 -3.58
CA LEU A 80 30.88 -31.91 -3.23
C LEU A 80 30.30 -32.20 -1.85
N LEU A 81 29.32 -33.07 -1.78
CA LEU A 81 28.64 -33.45 -0.55
C LEU A 81 29.04 -34.85 -0.09
N ARG A 82 29.08 -35.04 1.22
CA ARG A 82 29.29 -36.34 1.89
C ARG A 82 28.08 -36.63 2.79
N ASP A 83 27.44 -37.75 2.59
CA ASP A 83 26.37 -38.23 3.46
C ASP A 83 26.90 -38.98 4.70
N GLU A 84 25.99 -39.38 5.58
CA GLU A 84 26.34 -40.11 6.83
C GLU A 84 26.96 -41.48 6.60
N ARG A 85 26.75 -42.08 5.42
CA ARG A 85 27.32 -43.36 5.01
C ARG A 85 28.71 -43.23 4.38
N ASN A 86 29.30 -42.02 4.41
CA ASN A 86 30.54 -41.68 3.72
C ASN A 86 30.46 -41.84 2.19
N CYS A 87 29.27 -41.70 1.60
CA CYS A 87 29.11 -41.63 0.16
C CYS A 87 29.29 -40.20 -0.33
N TYR A 88 30.01 -40.01 -1.40
CA TYR A 88 30.28 -38.69 -2.00
C TYR A 88 29.44 -38.50 -3.23
N ARG A 89 28.94 -37.28 -3.41
CA ARG A 89 28.19 -36.86 -4.60
C ARG A 89 28.52 -35.43 -5.00
N CYS A 90 28.46 -35.13 -6.28
CA CYS A 90 28.44 -33.76 -6.77
C CYS A 90 27.01 -33.31 -6.93
N VAL A 91 26.75 -32.09 -6.48
CA VAL A 91 25.49 -31.38 -6.73
C VAL A 91 25.84 -30.04 -7.38
N VAL A 92 25.24 -29.73 -8.52
CA VAL A 92 25.38 -28.43 -9.20
C VAL A 92 24.07 -27.65 -8.95
N ILE A 93 24.17 -26.57 -8.20
CA ILE A 93 23.01 -25.80 -7.76
C ILE A 93 23.01 -24.43 -8.43
N HIS A 94 21.92 -24.10 -9.10
CA HIS A 94 21.69 -22.79 -9.69
C HIS A 94 20.55 -22.06 -8.95
N GLU A 95 20.82 -20.87 -8.47
CA GLU A 95 19.80 -19.98 -7.95
C GLU A 95 19.11 -19.29 -9.11
N LYS A 96 17.82 -19.56 -9.27
CA LYS A 96 16.95 -18.90 -10.25
C LYS A 96 16.29 -17.66 -9.65
N HIS A 97 16.01 -17.72 -8.38
CA HIS A 97 15.42 -16.65 -7.57
C HIS A 97 15.67 -16.93 -6.08
N LEU A 98 15.60 -15.95 -5.20
CA LEU A 98 15.71 -16.13 -3.74
C LEU A 98 14.77 -17.22 -3.18
N ASN A 99 13.66 -17.48 -3.86
CA ASN A 99 12.66 -18.49 -3.51
C ASN A 99 12.77 -19.77 -4.35
N VAL A 100 13.69 -19.87 -5.30
CA VAL A 100 13.81 -21.03 -6.22
C VAL A 100 15.26 -21.40 -6.44
N LEU A 101 15.61 -22.63 -6.06
CA LEU A 101 16.86 -23.26 -6.39
C LEU A 101 16.59 -24.43 -7.33
N GLN A 102 17.43 -24.60 -8.33
CA GLN A 102 17.43 -25.77 -9.21
C GLN A 102 18.77 -26.46 -9.15
N TYR A 103 18.77 -27.79 -9.13
CA TYR A 103 20.01 -28.53 -9.09
C TYR A 103 19.96 -29.82 -9.90
N LYS A 104 21.14 -30.24 -10.36
CA LYS A 104 21.42 -31.58 -10.87
C LYS A 104 22.42 -32.24 -9.95
N GLU A 105 22.38 -33.59 -9.86
CA GLU A 105 23.29 -34.36 -9.03
C GLU A 105 23.83 -35.59 -9.78
N THR A 106 24.93 -36.12 -9.31
CA THR A 106 25.41 -37.43 -9.74
C THR A 106 24.40 -38.49 -9.36
N LEU A 107 24.25 -39.52 -10.20
CA LEU A 107 23.38 -40.67 -9.93
C LEU A 107 23.58 -41.21 -8.52
N SER A 108 22.51 -41.72 -7.90
CA SER A 108 22.39 -42.08 -6.48
C SER A 108 23.24 -43.25 -6.01
N HIS A 109 24.31 -43.58 -6.71
CA HIS A 109 25.26 -44.60 -6.27
C HIS A 109 26.21 -44.02 -5.22
N CYS A 110 26.66 -44.85 -4.28
CA CYS A 110 27.66 -44.46 -3.31
C CYS A 110 29.03 -44.35 -4.01
N HIS A 111 29.46 -43.11 -4.26
CA HIS A 111 30.78 -42.86 -4.81
C HIS A 111 31.83 -42.76 -3.69
N ARG A 112 33.04 -43.25 -3.97
CA ARG A 112 34.21 -43.04 -3.10
C ARG A 112 34.66 -41.59 -3.18
N LYS A 113 35.44 -41.15 -2.19
CA LYS A 113 36.05 -39.83 -2.19
C LYS A 113 36.88 -39.62 -3.45
N ASP A 114 36.54 -38.60 -4.23
CA ASP A 114 37.25 -38.16 -5.42
C ASP A 114 37.20 -36.63 -5.53
N SER A 115 37.89 -36.06 -6.50
CA SER A 115 37.89 -34.63 -6.74
C SER A 115 36.49 -34.15 -7.16
N ILE A 116 36.15 -32.90 -6.81
CA ILE A 116 34.89 -32.27 -7.23
C ILE A 116 34.76 -32.29 -8.77
N GLN A 117 35.87 -32.14 -9.49
CA GLN A 117 35.88 -32.15 -10.96
C GLN A 117 35.47 -33.50 -11.51
N ASN A 118 36.07 -34.60 -11.03
CA ASN A 118 35.77 -35.94 -11.49
C ASN A 118 34.33 -36.33 -11.20
N LEU A 119 33.86 -36.10 -9.97
CA LEU A 119 32.50 -36.46 -9.60
C LEU A 119 31.47 -35.61 -10.35
N CYS A 120 31.69 -34.31 -10.56
CA CYS A 120 30.77 -33.48 -11.29
C CYS A 120 30.72 -33.78 -12.80
N GLN A 121 31.77 -34.36 -13.38
CA GLN A 121 31.76 -34.82 -14.78
C GLN A 121 30.81 -36.02 -14.99
N LEU A 122 30.42 -36.72 -13.94
CA LEU A 122 29.43 -37.79 -14.00
C LEU A 122 27.98 -37.30 -14.16
N ILE A 123 27.75 -36.01 -14.02
CA ILE A 123 26.42 -35.41 -14.26
C ILE A 123 26.27 -35.23 -15.77
N THR A 124 25.44 -36.05 -16.37
CA THR A 124 25.18 -36.02 -17.81
C THR A 124 24.16 -34.91 -18.15
N GLY A 125 24.07 -34.53 -19.43
CA GLY A 125 23.13 -33.49 -19.89
C GLY A 125 21.69 -33.85 -19.63
N ASP A 126 21.34 -35.14 -19.67
CA ASP A 126 20.02 -35.72 -19.41
C ASP A 126 19.72 -35.99 -17.93
N ALA A 127 20.67 -35.67 -17.01
CA ALA A 127 20.46 -35.80 -15.58
C ALA A 127 19.23 -34.98 -15.15
N LEU A 128 18.43 -35.57 -14.26
CA LEU A 128 17.20 -34.94 -13.77
C LEU A 128 17.48 -33.58 -13.14
N LEU A 129 16.67 -32.61 -13.52
CA LEU A 129 16.69 -31.29 -12.92
C LEU A 129 15.68 -31.24 -11.77
N TYR A 130 16.19 -31.04 -10.57
CA TYR A 130 15.35 -30.88 -9.38
C TYR A 130 15.10 -29.41 -9.10
N SER A 131 13.86 -29.06 -8.75
CA SER A 131 13.48 -27.72 -8.31
C SER A 131 13.13 -27.74 -6.83
N MET A 132 13.67 -26.79 -6.09
CA MET A 132 13.32 -26.57 -4.69
C MET A 132 12.67 -25.18 -4.55
N PHE A 133 11.58 -25.12 -3.82
CA PHE A 133 10.84 -23.90 -3.54
C PHE A 133 10.90 -23.56 -2.05
N ARG A 134 11.20 -22.33 -1.71
CA ARG A 134 11.27 -21.87 -0.31
C ARG A 134 9.89 -21.94 0.33
N GLU A 135 9.74 -22.62 1.46
CA GLU A 135 8.45 -22.82 2.12
C GLU A 135 7.91 -21.51 2.73
N GLN A 136 8.77 -20.78 3.44
CA GLN A 136 8.44 -19.46 4.00
C GLN A 136 8.94 -18.35 3.06
N SER A 137 8.43 -18.36 1.84
CA SER A 137 8.79 -17.41 0.81
C SER A 137 8.05 -16.08 1.00
N VAL A 138 8.72 -14.96 0.74
CA VAL A 138 8.07 -13.67 0.56
C VAL A 138 7.52 -13.63 -0.86
N PRO A 139 6.20 -13.42 -1.05
CA PRO A 139 5.61 -13.32 -2.37
C PRO A 139 6.19 -12.17 -3.18
N VAL A 140 6.20 -12.30 -4.51
CA VAL A 140 6.66 -11.26 -5.44
C VAL A 140 5.50 -10.73 -6.25
N THR A 141 5.65 -9.52 -6.78
CA THR A 141 4.65 -8.95 -7.71
C THR A 141 4.44 -9.87 -8.90
N CYS A 142 3.18 -10.21 -9.20
CA CYS A 142 2.84 -11.00 -10.36
C CYS A 142 3.20 -10.28 -11.66
N PRO A 143 3.76 -10.99 -12.66
CA PRO A 143 4.14 -10.39 -13.93
C PRO A 143 2.92 -10.08 -14.82
N LEU A 144 1.78 -10.70 -14.53
CA LEU A 144 0.52 -10.50 -15.23
C LEU A 144 -0.35 -9.54 -14.42
N LYS A 145 -0.79 -8.46 -15.05
CA LYS A 145 -1.68 -7.47 -14.41
C LYS A 145 -3.01 -7.44 -15.13
N GLY A 146 -4.00 -8.14 -14.57
CA GLY A 146 -5.35 -8.23 -15.11
C GLY A 146 -6.13 -6.90 -15.15
N PRO A 147 -7.38 -6.90 -15.62
CA PRO A 147 -8.18 -8.09 -15.93
C PRO A 147 -7.86 -8.71 -17.30
N PHE A 148 -7.92 -10.03 -17.39
CA PHE A 148 -7.81 -10.79 -18.63
C PHE A 148 -8.99 -11.73 -18.78
N THR A 149 -9.39 -11.96 -20.02
CA THR A 149 -10.16 -13.15 -20.41
C THR A 149 -9.19 -14.20 -20.95
N PHE A 150 -9.49 -15.48 -20.78
CA PHE A 150 -8.62 -16.53 -21.30
C PHE A 150 -9.36 -17.75 -21.78
N THR A 151 -8.76 -18.41 -22.76
CA THR A 151 -9.08 -19.78 -23.18
C THR A 151 -8.04 -20.73 -22.64
N TYR A 152 -8.38 -22.00 -22.46
CA TYR A 152 -7.44 -22.97 -21.95
C TYR A 152 -7.62 -24.37 -22.55
N ASN A 153 -6.53 -25.15 -22.56
CA ASN A 153 -6.50 -26.53 -23.01
C ASN A 153 -5.80 -27.43 -21.99
N ARG A 154 -6.41 -28.55 -21.67
CA ARG A 154 -5.87 -29.61 -20.80
C ARG A 154 -5.53 -30.90 -21.56
N GLY A 155 -5.32 -30.83 -22.87
CA GLY A 155 -5.03 -31.97 -23.73
C GLY A 155 -6.25 -32.55 -24.47
N HIS A 156 -7.46 -32.09 -24.18
CA HIS A 156 -8.70 -32.61 -24.77
C HIS A 156 -9.42 -31.60 -25.69
N GLY A 157 -8.76 -30.54 -26.07
CA GLY A 157 -9.33 -29.46 -26.86
C GLY A 157 -9.32 -28.13 -26.11
N GLU A 158 -9.52 -27.06 -26.85
CA GLU A 158 -9.50 -25.71 -26.30
C GLU A 158 -10.90 -25.31 -25.79
N CYS A 159 -10.98 -24.95 -24.51
CA CYS A 159 -12.18 -24.42 -23.88
C CYS A 159 -12.24 -22.90 -24.12
N MET A 160 -13.20 -22.45 -24.95
CA MET A 160 -13.39 -21.06 -25.36
C MET A 160 -14.68 -20.44 -24.88
N ASN A 161 -15.73 -21.22 -24.74
CA ASN A 161 -17.08 -20.76 -24.38
C ASN A 161 -17.71 -21.66 -23.30
N PRO A 162 -18.15 -21.11 -22.17
CA PRO A 162 -18.04 -19.70 -21.76
C PRO A 162 -16.59 -19.27 -21.45
N VAL A 163 -16.30 -17.98 -21.55
CA VAL A 163 -14.95 -17.42 -21.39
C VAL A 163 -14.55 -17.44 -19.92
N SER A 164 -13.33 -17.87 -19.65
CA SER A 164 -12.68 -17.79 -18.33
C SER A 164 -12.03 -16.43 -18.10
N ASN A 165 -11.80 -16.04 -16.86
CA ASN A 165 -11.22 -14.72 -16.53
C ASN A 165 -10.12 -14.80 -15.45
N ILE A 166 -9.18 -13.84 -15.52
CA ILE A 166 -8.17 -13.58 -14.50
C ILE A 166 -8.34 -12.17 -13.99
N GLU A 167 -8.41 -12.00 -12.69
CA GLU A 167 -8.49 -10.71 -12.01
C GLU A 167 -7.33 -10.56 -11.02
N SER A 168 -6.84 -9.33 -10.88
CA SER A 168 -5.80 -9.01 -9.89
C SER A 168 -6.45 -8.76 -8.53
N CYS A 169 -5.85 -9.31 -7.47
CA CYS A 169 -6.22 -9.00 -6.09
C CYS A 169 -5.72 -7.60 -5.70
N THR A 170 -6.03 -7.13 -4.49
CA THR A 170 -5.48 -5.87 -3.96
C THR A 170 -3.98 -5.96 -3.71
N GLU A 171 -3.50 -7.16 -3.36
CA GLU A 171 -2.07 -7.46 -3.30
C GLU A 171 -1.54 -7.77 -4.69
N ASP A 172 -0.52 -7.04 -5.14
CA ASP A 172 0.10 -7.22 -6.46
C ASP A 172 0.73 -8.61 -6.67
N SER A 173 0.88 -9.39 -5.61
CA SER A 173 1.41 -10.76 -5.61
C SER A 173 0.36 -11.84 -5.85
N ARG A 174 -0.92 -11.51 -5.98
CA ARG A 174 -2.01 -12.47 -6.07
C ARG A 174 -2.94 -12.22 -7.24
N LEU A 175 -3.38 -13.31 -7.87
CA LEU A 175 -4.35 -13.33 -8.97
C LEU A 175 -5.45 -14.34 -8.68
N ILE A 176 -6.68 -14.06 -9.10
CA ILE A 176 -7.77 -15.01 -9.15
C ILE A 176 -8.00 -15.48 -10.58
N LEU A 177 -7.96 -16.78 -10.78
CA LEU A 177 -8.27 -17.45 -12.03
C LEU A 177 -9.64 -18.12 -11.90
N THR A 178 -10.62 -17.64 -12.64
CA THR A 178 -11.96 -18.22 -12.68
C THR A 178 -12.12 -19.00 -13.96
N TYR A 179 -11.99 -20.33 -13.85
CA TYR A 179 -12.21 -21.27 -14.96
C TYR A 179 -13.69 -21.49 -15.17
N GLN A 180 -14.09 -21.54 -16.42
CA GLN A 180 -15.44 -21.95 -16.82
C GLN A 180 -15.38 -23.32 -17.51
N ALA A 181 -16.34 -24.19 -17.22
CA ALA A 181 -16.49 -25.45 -17.91
C ALA A 181 -17.08 -25.22 -19.31
N CYS A 182 -16.52 -25.88 -20.32
CA CYS A 182 -17.03 -25.85 -21.68
C CYS A 182 -17.82 -27.13 -21.97
N PRO A 183 -19.09 -27.01 -22.35
CA PRO A 183 -19.93 -28.20 -22.64
C PRO A 183 -19.36 -29.14 -23.72
N ASP A 184 -18.65 -28.54 -24.69
CA ASP A 184 -18.12 -29.27 -25.84
C ASP A 184 -16.74 -29.86 -25.62
N VAL A 185 -16.10 -29.60 -24.46
CA VAL A 185 -14.72 -30.03 -24.13
C VAL A 185 -14.73 -30.90 -22.89
N HIS A 186 -14.38 -32.15 -23.08
CA HIS A 186 -14.36 -33.13 -21.98
C HIS A 186 -13.32 -32.80 -20.92
N GLY A 187 -13.60 -33.07 -19.64
CA GLY A 187 -12.66 -32.86 -18.54
C GLY A 187 -12.45 -31.37 -18.15
N THR A 188 -13.34 -30.48 -18.63
CA THR A 188 -13.36 -29.09 -18.16
C THR A 188 -14.31 -28.93 -16.98
N GLU A 189 -13.89 -28.15 -15.96
CA GLU A 189 -14.64 -27.86 -14.75
C GLU A 189 -14.61 -26.38 -14.42
N SER A 190 -15.73 -25.89 -13.92
CA SER A 190 -15.77 -24.53 -13.35
C SER A 190 -15.09 -24.53 -11.99
N ALA A 191 -14.05 -23.75 -11.85
CA ALA A 191 -13.25 -23.66 -10.64
C ALA A 191 -12.71 -22.24 -10.43
N VAL A 192 -12.51 -21.88 -9.18
CA VAL A 192 -11.80 -20.65 -8.80
C VAL A 192 -10.50 -21.06 -8.14
N GLU A 193 -9.39 -20.60 -8.71
CA GLU A 193 -8.05 -20.87 -8.23
C GLU A 193 -7.37 -19.53 -7.92
N GLU A 194 -6.79 -19.39 -6.72
CA GLU A 194 -5.95 -18.25 -6.37
C GLU A 194 -4.49 -18.59 -6.64
N LEU A 195 -3.78 -17.75 -7.38
CA LEU A 195 -2.35 -17.86 -7.63
C LEU A 195 -1.61 -16.82 -6.80
N GLU A 196 -0.73 -17.27 -5.91
CA GLU A 196 0.25 -16.44 -5.21
C GLU A 196 1.61 -16.56 -5.91
N CYS A 197 2.12 -15.44 -6.45
CA CYS A 197 3.37 -15.40 -7.20
C CYS A 197 4.58 -15.40 -6.25
N LEU A 198 5.50 -16.34 -6.42
CA LEU A 198 6.64 -16.53 -5.53
C LEU A 198 7.99 -16.21 -6.16
N ALA A 199 8.14 -16.42 -7.46
CA ALA A 199 9.39 -16.16 -8.15
C ALA A 199 9.16 -15.93 -9.63
N THR A 200 9.97 -15.07 -10.23
CA THR A 200 10.02 -14.87 -11.68
C THR A 200 11.47 -14.79 -12.14
N TRP A 201 11.77 -15.40 -13.25
CA TRP A 201 13.09 -15.29 -13.91
C TRP A 201 12.99 -15.47 -15.42
N ASN A 202 14.04 -15.11 -16.12
CA ASN A 202 14.17 -15.31 -17.55
C ASN A 202 15.25 -16.36 -17.82
N GLU A 203 15.00 -17.24 -18.78
CA GLU A 203 15.96 -18.20 -19.27
C GLU A 203 15.92 -18.25 -20.80
N GLY A 204 16.93 -17.67 -21.44
CA GLY A 204 16.84 -17.38 -22.86
C GLY A 204 15.67 -16.47 -23.21
N ASN A 205 14.78 -16.92 -24.08
CA ASN A 205 13.55 -16.20 -24.45
C ASN A 205 12.35 -16.55 -23.57
N ALA A 206 12.45 -17.62 -22.79
CA ALA A 206 11.37 -18.07 -21.91
C ALA A 206 11.33 -17.24 -20.61
N ARG A 207 10.14 -16.90 -20.17
CA ARG A 207 9.88 -16.23 -18.87
C ARG A 207 9.15 -17.20 -17.97
N TYR A 208 9.72 -17.43 -16.82
CA TYR A 208 9.18 -18.35 -15.82
C TYR A 208 8.50 -17.60 -14.69
N LEU A 209 7.47 -18.20 -14.18
CA LEU A 209 6.78 -17.81 -12.96
C LEU A 209 6.56 -19.06 -12.12
N VAL A 210 6.94 -19.03 -10.86
CA VAL A 210 6.58 -20.05 -9.87
C VAL A 210 5.58 -19.43 -8.90
N GLY A 211 4.54 -20.16 -8.59
CA GLY A 211 3.54 -19.73 -7.63
C GLY A 211 2.88 -20.87 -6.88
N LYS A 212 2.16 -20.50 -5.84
CA LYS A 212 1.26 -21.39 -5.10
C LYS A 212 -0.17 -21.21 -5.60
N MET A 213 -0.78 -22.31 -6.00
CA MET A 213 -2.19 -22.39 -6.33
C MET A 213 -2.99 -22.73 -5.09
N ASN A 214 -3.91 -21.87 -4.69
CA ASN A 214 -4.84 -22.11 -3.60
C ASN A 214 -6.22 -22.41 -4.20
N HIS A 215 -6.68 -23.64 -4.05
CA HIS A 215 -8.00 -24.08 -4.49
C HIS A 215 -8.53 -25.17 -3.56
N ARG A 216 -9.82 -25.49 -3.68
CA ARG A 216 -10.52 -26.40 -2.75
C ARG A 216 -9.84 -27.78 -2.58
N HIS A 217 -9.15 -28.28 -3.59
CA HIS A 217 -8.51 -29.59 -3.61
C HIS A 217 -7.02 -29.58 -3.33
N ALA A 218 -6.40 -28.40 -3.14
CA ALA A 218 -4.98 -28.27 -2.86
C ALA A 218 -4.72 -28.47 -1.36
N ILE A 219 -4.44 -29.70 -0.95
CA ILE A 219 -4.22 -30.08 0.44
C ILE A 219 -2.73 -30.06 0.78
N THR A 220 -1.89 -30.61 -0.10
CA THR A 220 -0.46 -30.76 0.09
C THR A 220 0.34 -29.67 -0.65
N SER A 221 1.62 -29.52 -0.31
CA SER A 221 2.52 -28.65 -1.07
C SER A 221 2.67 -29.11 -2.52
N GLU A 222 2.62 -30.42 -2.76
CA GLU A 222 2.63 -31.02 -4.11
C GLU A 222 1.45 -30.54 -4.96
N ASP A 223 0.28 -30.35 -4.36
CA ASP A 223 -0.90 -29.86 -5.05
C ASP A 223 -0.83 -28.36 -5.34
N ARG A 224 -0.07 -27.62 -4.53
CA ARG A 224 -0.06 -26.16 -4.57
C ARG A 224 1.00 -25.55 -5.46
N TYR A 225 2.25 -26.04 -5.41
CA TYR A 225 3.29 -25.44 -6.21
C TYR A 225 3.13 -25.74 -7.70
N ARG A 226 3.22 -24.71 -8.54
CA ARG A 226 3.18 -24.84 -10.01
C ARG A 226 4.19 -23.90 -10.62
N CYS A 227 4.76 -24.38 -11.72
CA CYS A 227 5.64 -23.62 -12.58
C CYS A 227 4.87 -23.22 -13.84
N PHE A 228 5.10 -22.00 -14.31
CA PHE A 228 4.52 -21.45 -15.53
C PHE A 228 5.62 -20.91 -16.43
N VAL A 229 5.46 -21.10 -17.71
CA VAL A 229 6.21 -20.37 -18.74
C VAL A 229 5.21 -19.46 -19.45
N TYR A 230 5.56 -18.20 -19.60
CA TYR A 230 4.70 -17.23 -20.27
C TYR A 230 5.47 -16.42 -21.31
N GLU A 231 4.76 -16.04 -22.36
CA GLU A 231 5.25 -15.24 -23.46
C GLU A 231 4.23 -14.13 -23.79
N LYS A 232 4.73 -12.91 -23.96
CA LYS A 232 3.90 -11.78 -24.40
C LYS A 232 3.89 -11.73 -25.92
N ILE A 233 2.72 -11.77 -26.52
CA ILE A 233 2.53 -11.62 -27.94
C ILE A 233 2.23 -10.15 -28.22
N THR A 234 3.12 -9.50 -28.95
CA THR A 234 2.90 -8.14 -29.46
C THR A 234 2.28 -8.24 -30.84
N GLY A 235 0.99 -7.95 -30.94
CA GLY A 235 0.30 -7.86 -32.22
C GLY A 235 0.79 -6.64 -33.04
N ILE A 236 0.83 -6.78 -34.36
CA ILE A 236 1.03 -5.66 -35.28
C ILE A 236 -0.22 -4.79 -35.22
N GLY A 237 -0.17 -3.67 -34.50
CA GLY A 237 -1.31 -2.74 -34.40
C GLY A 237 -1.73 -2.35 -32.99
N ASP A 238 -0.89 -2.45 -32.01
CA ASP A 238 -0.79 -1.67 -30.76
C ASP A 238 -1.92 -1.62 -29.73
N LYS A 239 -2.93 -2.47 -29.69
CA LYS A 239 -3.96 -2.24 -28.65
C LYS A 239 -4.36 -3.40 -27.75
N ILE A 240 -4.04 -4.63 -28.06
CA ILE A 240 -4.46 -5.77 -27.23
C ILE A 240 -3.23 -6.52 -26.72
N MET A 241 -3.02 -6.49 -25.40
CA MET A 241 -2.00 -7.35 -24.78
C MET A 241 -2.51 -8.78 -24.74
N GLU A 242 -1.78 -9.67 -25.39
CA GLU A 242 -2.03 -11.10 -25.41
C GLU A 242 -0.84 -11.84 -24.80
N TYR A 243 -1.12 -12.88 -24.00
CA TYR A 243 -0.11 -13.75 -23.42
C TYR A 243 -0.45 -15.20 -23.73
N LYS A 244 0.56 -15.98 -24.08
CA LYS A 244 0.50 -17.45 -24.02
C LYS A 244 1.16 -17.92 -22.74
N ILE A 245 0.57 -18.91 -22.10
CA ILE A 245 1.04 -19.44 -20.82
C ILE A 245 0.91 -20.95 -20.87
N ALA A 246 1.96 -21.65 -20.44
CA ALA A 246 1.91 -23.07 -20.17
C ALA A 246 2.20 -23.30 -18.67
N GLN A 247 1.45 -24.22 -18.08
CA GLN A 247 1.51 -24.60 -16.66
C GLN A 247 2.02 -26.03 -16.54
N SER A 248 2.90 -26.28 -15.55
CA SER A 248 3.33 -27.65 -15.19
C SER A 248 2.17 -28.46 -14.58
N GLY A 249 2.23 -29.77 -14.77
CA GLY A 249 1.26 -30.70 -14.15
C GLY A 249 1.55 -30.99 -12.69
N ASP A 250 2.82 -30.86 -12.31
CA ASP A 250 3.36 -31.17 -10.99
C ASP A 250 4.06 -29.95 -10.38
N ALA A 251 4.59 -30.12 -9.19
CA ALA A 251 5.32 -29.11 -8.45
C ALA A 251 6.79 -29.01 -8.91
N THR A 252 7.03 -29.05 -10.23
CA THR A 252 8.36 -28.87 -10.85
C THR A 252 8.27 -27.95 -12.06
N CYS A 253 9.42 -27.53 -12.58
CA CYS A 253 9.51 -26.86 -13.88
C CYS A 253 10.02 -27.79 -14.98
N ASN A 254 10.08 -29.09 -14.72
CA ASN A 254 10.61 -30.06 -15.66
C ASN A 254 9.73 -30.22 -16.89
N GLY A 255 10.34 -30.26 -18.07
CA GLY A 255 9.63 -30.40 -19.33
C GLY A 255 8.85 -29.17 -19.78
N LEU A 256 8.94 -28.07 -19.02
CA LEU A 256 8.25 -26.83 -19.36
C LEU A 256 9.24 -25.85 -20.04
N PHE A 257 9.30 -25.87 -21.36
CA PHE A 257 10.27 -25.09 -22.15
C PHE A 257 9.61 -24.01 -23.01
N SER A 258 8.32 -24.09 -23.24
CA SER A 258 7.57 -23.20 -24.13
C SER A 258 6.23 -22.79 -23.53
N ALA A 259 5.78 -21.60 -23.85
CA ALA A 259 4.45 -21.13 -23.46
C ALA A 259 3.28 -21.85 -24.20
N THR A 260 3.61 -22.75 -25.14
CA THR A 260 2.62 -23.50 -25.94
C THR A 260 2.55 -24.98 -25.56
N GLU A 261 3.44 -25.47 -24.71
CA GLU A 261 3.55 -26.88 -24.32
C GLU A 261 3.59 -27.03 -22.79
N GLY A 262 2.61 -27.73 -22.23
CA GLY A 262 2.49 -27.98 -20.82
C GLY A 262 1.26 -28.81 -20.47
N SER A 263 1.07 -29.13 -19.22
CA SER A 263 -0.11 -29.88 -18.74
C SER A 263 -1.40 -29.07 -18.92
N ARG A 264 -1.31 -27.75 -18.83
CA ARG A 264 -2.40 -26.81 -19.14
C ARG A 264 -1.78 -25.64 -19.91
N THR A 265 -2.35 -25.31 -21.07
CA THR A 265 -1.99 -24.11 -21.82
C THR A 265 -3.13 -23.12 -21.79
N MET A 266 -2.81 -21.83 -21.80
CA MET A 266 -3.77 -20.74 -21.73
C MET A 266 -3.37 -19.64 -22.71
N THR A 267 -4.38 -19.03 -23.35
CA THR A 267 -4.21 -17.83 -24.15
C THR A 267 -5.00 -16.70 -23.48
N LEU A 268 -4.29 -15.72 -22.95
CA LEU A 268 -4.87 -14.58 -22.26
C LEU A 268 -5.00 -13.40 -23.22
N LYS A 269 -6.14 -12.75 -23.17
CA LYS A 269 -6.38 -11.46 -23.85
C LYS A 269 -6.79 -10.43 -22.80
N GLN A 270 -6.22 -9.26 -22.90
CA GLN A 270 -6.63 -8.18 -22.00
C GLN A 270 -8.13 -7.92 -22.18
N ALA A 271 -8.88 -8.02 -21.10
CA ALA A 271 -10.30 -7.76 -21.14
C ALA A 271 -10.54 -6.31 -21.55
N ALA A 272 -11.52 -6.10 -22.44
CA ALA A 272 -11.99 -4.77 -22.74
C ALA A 272 -12.50 -4.13 -21.45
N ILE A 273 -11.89 -3.05 -21.04
CA ILE A 273 -12.37 -2.27 -19.91
C ILE A 273 -13.56 -1.49 -20.43
N PRO A 274 -14.80 -1.74 -19.97
CA PRO A 274 -15.95 -0.94 -20.36
C PRO A 274 -15.65 0.54 -20.07
N GLU A 275 -16.27 1.45 -20.84
CA GLU A 275 -16.13 2.88 -20.56
C GLU A 275 -16.45 3.15 -19.10
N ARG A 276 -15.45 3.57 -18.36
CA ARG A 276 -15.57 3.84 -16.94
C ARG A 276 -16.05 5.26 -16.76
N CYS A 277 -16.95 5.47 -15.83
CA CYS A 277 -17.28 6.79 -15.36
C CYS A 277 -16.06 7.48 -14.74
N ARG A 278 -16.15 8.79 -14.52
CA ARG A 278 -15.08 9.57 -13.89
C ARG A 278 -15.54 10.14 -12.56
N PHE A 279 -14.63 10.16 -11.60
CA PHE A 279 -14.88 10.90 -10.36
C PHE A 279 -14.97 12.40 -10.65
N PRO A 280 -15.83 13.14 -9.94
CA PRO A 280 -15.89 14.59 -10.05
C PRO A 280 -14.53 15.25 -9.79
N ASN A 281 -14.28 16.37 -10.47
CA ASN A 281 -13.01 17.07 -10.31
C ASN A 281 -12.72 17.49 -8.86
N TRP A 282 -13.75 17.91 -8.10
CA TRP A 282 -13.56 18.30 -6.71
C TRP A 282 -13.07 17.16 -5.81
N LEU A 283 -13.30 15.88 -6.20
CA LEU A 283 -12.87 14.71 -5.47
C LEU A 283 -11.51 14.19 -5.96
N ALA A 284 -11.22 14.29 -7.25
CA ALA A 284 -10.06 13.68 -7.89
C ALA A 284 -9.04 14.70 -8.46
N ALA A 285 -9.20 16.01 -8.20
CA ALA A 285 -8.41 17.07 -8.82
C ALA A 285 -7.07 17.33 -8.12
N GLY A 286 -6.23 16.36 -7.89
CA GLY A 286 -4.93 16.67 -7.32
C GLY A 286 -4.03 15.45 -7.13
N PRO A 287 -2.72 15.68 -6.94
CA PRO A 287 -1.77 14.59 -6.71
C PRO A 287 -1.82 14.06 -5.27
N SER A 288 -2.56 14.71 -4.37
CA SER A 288 -2.63 14.35 -2.97
C SER A 288 -3.84 13.45 -2.69
N HIS A 289 -3.89 12.91 -1.49
CA HIS A 289 -4.92 11.99 -1.03
C HIS A 289 -5.85 12.66 -0.02
N TRP A 290 -6.98 12.03 0.21
CA TRP A 290 -7.89 12.34 1.30
C TRP A 290 -7.62 11.39 2.46
N GLN A 291 -7.84 11.82 3.68
CA GLN A 291 -7.69 10.98 4.87
C GLN A 291 -8.88 11.17 5.80
N THR A 292 -9.23 10.15 6.57
CA THR A 292 -10.22 10.28 7.64
C THR A 292 -9.74 11.26 8.71
N VAL A 293 -10.66 11.86 9.45
CA VAL A 293 -10.33 12.82 10.52
C VAL A 293 -9.42 12.17 11.57
N ASP A 294 -9.64 10.90 11.91
CA ASP A 294 -8.80 10.11 12.81
C ASP A 294 -7.50 9.58 12.16
N GLN A 295 -7.29 9.87 10.87
CA GLN A 295 -6.13 9.45 10.06
C GLN A 295 -5.96 7.93 9.95
N SER A 296 -6.99 7.14 10.28
CA SER A 296 -6.93 5.68 10.22
C SER A 296 -6.98 5.13 8.80
N GLN A 297 -7.55 5.89 7.86
CA GLN A 297 -7.68 5.48 6.45
C GLN A 297 -7.31 6.61 5.49
N ILE A 298 -6.72 6.21 4.37
CA ILE A 298 -6.35 7.10 3.26
C ILE A 298 -7.16 6.72 2.03
N TYR A 299 -7.77 7.72 1.38
CA TYR A 299 -8.55 7.58 0.16
C TYR A 299 -7.78 8.24 -0.98
N TRP A 300 -7.31 7.44 -1.93
CA TRP A 300 -6.53 7.92 -3.05
C TRP A 300 -7.30 7.78 -4.36
N PHE A 301 -7.74 8.91 -4.92
CA PHE A 301 -8.47 8.99 -6.18
C PHE A 301 -7.50 9.26 -7.33
N HIS A 302 -7.53 8.41 -8.35
CA HIS A 302 -6.75 8.59 -9.57
C HIS A 302 -7.64 9.10 -10.69
N HIS A 303 -7.37 10.32 -11.15
CA HIS A 303 -8.19 10.97 -12.20
C HIS A 303 -8.11 10.25 -13.54
N ARG A 304 -6.92 9.80 -13.96
CA ARG A 304 -6.71 9.23 -15.31
C ARG A 304 -7.42 7.89 -15.54
N ASN A 305 -7.40 7.01 -14.58
CA ASN A 305 -7.95 5.66 -14.69
C ASN A 305 -9.21 5.46 -13.86
N SER A 306 -9.73 6.54 -13.27
CA SER A 306 -10.96 6.53 -12.47
C SER A 306 -10.97 5.46 -11.39
N SER A 307 -9.83 5.28 -10.71
CA SER A 307 -9.68 4.32 -9.62
C SER A 307 -9.61 5.03 -8.26
N LEU A 308 -10.11 4.32 -7.25
CA LEU A 308 -10.01 4.64 -5.84
C LEU A 308 -9.22 3.54 -5.14
N ARG A 309 -8.28 3.92 -4.28
CA ARG A 309 -7.64 3.01 -3.32
C ARG A 309 -7.94 3.50 -1.91
N ILE A 310 -8.43 2.60 -1.07
CA ILE A 310 -8.57 2.81 0.36
C ILE A 310 -7.43 2.06 1.03
N ILE A 311 -6.60 2.79 1.77
CA ILE A 311 -5.39 2.28 2.41
C ILE A 311 -5.59 2.38 3.92
N LYS A 312 -5.32 1.30 4.64
CA LYS A 312 -5.36 1.23 6.10
C LYS A 312 -4.10 0.50 6.58
N ASN A 313 -3.42 1.05 7.58
CA ASN A 313 -2.16 0.48 8.11
C ASN A 313 -1.09 0.23 7.02
N ASN A 314 -0.99 1.12 6.03
CA ASN A 314 -0.11 1.01 4.86
C ASN A 314 -0.42 -0.15 3.90
N GLU A 315 -1.52 -0.84 4.08
CA GLU A 315 -2.00 -1.90 3.17
C GLU A 315 -3.23 -1.43 2.39
N VAL A 316 -3.36 -1.86 1.15
CA VAL A 316 -4.54 -1.56 0.32
C VAL A 316 -5.69 -2.45 0.80
N GLU A 317 -6.62 -1.87 1.54
CA GLU A 317 -7.83 -2.55 2.03
C GLU A 317 -8.80 -2.80 0.89
N LEU A 318 -9.03 -1.78 0.04
CA LEU A 318 -9.94 -1.84 -1.09
C LEU A 318 -9.39 -1.07 -2.27
N GLN A 319 -9.45 -1.69 -3.44
CA GLN A 319 -9.23 -1.02 -4.72
C GLN A 319 -10.53 -1.04 -5.52
N ALA A 320 -10.93 0.10 -6.07
CA ALA A 320 -12.17 0.19 -6.81
C ALA A 320 -12.01 1.04 -8.08
N HIS A 321 -12.88 0.80 -9.04
CA HIS A 321 -12.95 1.58 -10.28
C HIS A 321 -14.37 2.10 -10.46
N CYS A 322 -14.49 3.34 -10.94
CA CYS A 322 -15.78 3.91 -11.29
C CYS A 322 -16.44 3.06 -12.38
N SER A 323 -17.58 2.46 -12.09
CA SER A 323 -18.36 1.66 -13.04
C SER A 323 -19.50 2.48 -13.65
N GLN A 324 -20.31 3.11 -12.78
CA GLN A 324 -21.47 3.88 -13.22
C GLN A 324 -21.79 5.00 -12.22
N ILE A 325 -22.14 6.18 -12.72
CA ILE A 325 -22.72 7.23 -11.91
C ILE A 325 -24.23 6.98 -11.81
N ASN A 326 -24.73 6.79 -10.58
CA ASN A 326 -26.14 6.60 -10.32
C ASN A 326 -26.87 7.95 -10.23
N ARG A 327 -26.30 8.91 -9.49
CA ARG A 327 -26.80 10.26 -9.36
C ARG A 327 -25.64 11.24 -9.19
N GLN A 328 -25.76 12.44 -9.75
CA GLN A 328 -24.78 13.51 -9.58
C GLN A 328 -25.47 14.86 -9.53
N THR A 329 -25.07 15.69 -8.57
CA THR A 329 -25.40 17.11 -8.45
C THR A 329 -24.12 17.94 -8.44
N ALA A 330 -24.21 19.23 -8.15
CA ALA A 330 -23.03 20.09 -7.97
C ALA A 330 -22.21 19.68 -6.73
N ASP A 331 -22.88 19.25 -5.67
CA ASP A 331 -22.29 19.03 -4.35
C ASP A 331 -22.32 17.56 -3.88
N ASP A 332 -22.98 16.67 -4.61
CA ASP A 332 -23.00 15.25 -4.29
C ASP A 332 -22.88 14.35 -5.53
N VAL A 333 -22.35 13.16 -5.33
CA VAL A 333 -22.30 12.14 -6.36
C VAL A 333 -22.46 10.74 -5.77
N MET A 334 -23.42 9.98 -6.28
CA MET A 334 -23.61 8.57 -5.94
C MET A 334 -23.07 7.71 -7.08
N ILE A 335 -22.12 6.86 -6.77
CA ILE A 335 -21.34 6.09 -7.76
C ILE A 335 -21.38 4.61 -7.41
N ILE A 336 -21.60 3.78 -8.43
CA ILE A 336 -21.35 2.33 -8.34
C ILE A 336 -19.90 2.09 -8.73
N LEU A 337 -19.14 1.50 -7.82
CA LEU A 337 -17.75 1.14 -8.00
C LEU A 337 -17.64 -0.39 -8.14
N GLN A 338 -16.87 -0.83 -9.11
CA GLN A 338 -16.38 -2.22 -9.14
C GLN A 338 -15.19 -2.30 -8.21
N TYR A 339 -15.32 -3.04 -7.12
CA TYR A 339 -14.28 -3.16 -6.12
C TYR A 339 -13.53 -4.50 -6.18
N SER A 340 -12.31 -4.46 -5.68
CA SER A 340 -11.47 -5.60 -5.32
C SER A 340 -10.99 -5.40 -3.89
N GLU A 341 -11.31 -6.36 -3.03
CA GLU A 341 -10.90 -6.39 -1.62
C GLU A 341 -10.23 -7.74 -1.35
N LYS A 342 -8.95 -7.72 -1.02
CA LYS A 342 -8.12 -8.93 -1.09
C LYS A 342 -8.27 -9.57 -2.47
N CYS A 343 -8.88 -10.74 -2.55
CA CYS A 343 -9.18 -11.42 -3.81
C CYS A 343 -10.71 -11.56 -4.05
N THR A 344 -11.54 -10.82 -3.35
CA THR A 344 -12.98 -10.77 -3.55
C THR A 344 -13.33 -9.59 -4.46
N HIS A 345 -14.19 -9.82 -5.44
CA HIS A 345 -14.63 -8.84 -6.41
C HIS A 345 -16.14 -8.65 -6.37
N GLY A 346 -16.62 -7.49 -6.75
CA GLY A 346 -18.05 -7.18 -6.85
C GLY A 346 -18.29 -5.70 -7.07
N PHE A 347 -19.48 -5.26 -6.68
CA PHE A 347 -19.92 -3.88 -6.82
C PHE A 347 -20.30 -3.30 -5.46
N ILE A 348 -20.01 -2.01 -5.27
CA ILE A 348 -20.33 -1.27 -4.07
C ILE A 348 -20.84 0.10 -4.44
N CYS A 349 -21.90 0.54 -3.77
CA CYS A 349 -22.40 1.90 -3.91
C CYS A 349 -21.71 2.82 -2.90
N MET A 350 -21.19 3.94 -3.37
CA MET A 350 -20.66 5.00 -2.52
C MET A 350 -21.32 6.33 -2.88
N HIS A 351 -21.74 7.07 -1.87
CA HIS A 351 -22.29 8.41 -2.03
C HIS A 351 -21.34 9.41 -1.41
N PHE A 352 -20.81 10.33 -2.20
CA PHE A 352 -19.87 11.37 -1.79
C PHE A 352 -20.60 12.71 -1.73
N TYR A 353 -20.38 13.45 -0.66
CA TYR A 353 -20.94 14.77 -0.39
C TYR A 353 -19.79 15.78 -0.28
N ARG A 354 -19.80 16.81 -1.09
CA ARG A 354 -18.89 17.94 -0.96
C ARG A 354 -19.39 18.85 0.17
N ARG A 355 -18.60 18.98 1.23
CA ARG A 355 -18.95 19.83 2.38
C ARG A 355 -18.26 21.18 2.30
N ASP A 356 -17.01 21.18 1.88
CA ASP A 356 -16.20 22.38 1.66
C ASP A 356 -15.14 22.08 0.59
N ASN A 357 -14.26 23.03 0.29
CA ASN A 357 -13.20 22.86 -0.71
C ASN A 357 -12.25 21.70 -0.39
N PHE A 358 -11.97 21.48 0.89
CA PHE A 358 -11.04 20.46 1.38
C PHE A 358 -11.70 19.41 2.27
N ILE A 359 -13.02 19.38 2.34
CA ILE A 359 -13.79 18.48 3.18
C ILE A 359 -14.86 17.79 2.35
N ALA A 360 -14.89 16.49 2.43
CA ALA A 360 -15.97 15.67 1.88
C ALA A 360 -16.44 14.65 2.91
N GLU A 361 -17.66 14.21 2.74
CA GLU A 361 -18.20 13.07 3.48
C GLU A 361 -18.62 11.99 2.50
N LEU A 362 -18.58 10.76 2.95
CA LEU A 362 -19.07 9.64 2.16
C LEU A 362 -19.83 8.65 3.01
N GLN A 363 -20.77 7.97 2.36
CA GLN A 363 -21.46 6.81 2.87
C GLN A 363 -21.11 5.61 1.98
N ILE A 364 -20.83 4.47 2.58
CA ILE A 364 -20.38 3.25 1.91
C ILE A 364 -21.46 2.18 2.11
N GLY A 365 -22.00 1.68 1.00
CA GLY A 365 -22.98 0.61 1.02
C GLY A 365 -22.36 -0.77 1.33
N THR A 366 -23.21 -1.78 1.39
CA THR A 366 -22.78 -3.17 1.48
C THR A 366 -22.39 -3.71 0.11
N ARG A 367 -21.63 -4.78 0.11
CA ARG A 367 -21.10 -5.41 -1.10
C ARG A 367 -22.21 -6.16 -1.87
N SER A 368 -22.22 -6.00 -3.19
CA SER A 368 -23.14 -6.70 -4.11
C SER A 368 -22.35 -7.47 -5.16
N SER A 369 -22.87 -8.61 -5.59
CA SER A 369 -22.34 -9.38 -6.72
C SER A 369 -22.81 -8.85 -8.08
N ARG A 370 -23.88 -8.03 -8.10
CA ARG A 370 -24.50 -7.50 -9.32
C ARG A 370 -24.45 -5.97 -9.30
N LEU A 371 -24.19 -5.40 -10.47
CA LEU A 371 -24.08 -3.95 -10.64
C LEU A 371 -25.42 -3.26 -10.33
N GLU A 372 -26.52 -3.82 -10.81
CA GLU A 372 -27.86 -3.24 -10.70
C GLU A 372 -28.33 -3.14 -9.23
N ASP A 373 -27.87 -4.07 -8.40
CA ASP A 373 -28.29 -4.18 -6.99
C ASP A 373 -27.44 -3.31 -6.05
N ALA A 374 -26.27 -2.85 -6.48
CA ALA A 374 -25.29 -2.21 -5.60
C ALA A 374 -25.82 -0.95 -4.88
N CYS A 375 -26.63 -0.12 -5.57
CA CYS A 375 -27.26 1.06 -4.99
C CYS A 375 -28.76 0.83 -4.64
N ALA A 376 -29.24 -0.43 -4.69
CA ALA A 376 -30.60 -0.75 -4.24
C ALA A 376 -30.68 -0.64 -2.70
N PHE A 377 -31.90 -0.42 -2.18
CA PHE A 377 -32.16 -0.22 -0.76
C PHE A 377 -31.55 -1.28 0.16
N ASN A 378 -31.49 -2.54 -0.30
CA ASN A 378 -30.89 -3.64 0.46
C ASN A 378 -29.39 -3.51 0.66
N HIS A 379 -28.68 -2.78 -0.22
CA HIS A 379 -27.23 -2.60 -0.19
C HIS A 379 -26.83 -1.17 0.17
N PHE A 380 -27.71 -0.20 -0.08
CA PHE A 380 -27.43 1.20 0.21
C PHE A 380 -28.70 1.92 0.72
N ASP A 381 -28.70 2.22 2.02
CA ASP A 381 -29.72 3.08 2.67
C ASP A 381 -29.03 4.28 3.31
N SER A 382 -29.14 5.43 2.67
CA SER A 382 -28.53 6.68 3.15
C SER A 382 -29.06 7.16 4.51
N SER A 383 -30.21 6.68 4.96
CA SER A 383 -30.79 7.05 6.26
C SER A 383 -30.13 6.33 7.43
N VAL A 384 -29.53 5.17 7.20
CA VAL A 384 -28.94 4.29 8.23
C VAL A 384 -27.41 4.26 8.17
N LEU A 385 -26.84 4.39 6.96
CA LEU A 385 -25.39 4.30 6.77
C LEU A 385 -24.65 5.45 7.45
N PRO A 386 -23.56 5.18 8.18
CA PRO A 386 -22.77 6.22 8.83
C PRO A 386 -22.05 7.09 7.79
N TYR A 387 -21.84 8.34 8.15
CA TYR A 387 -20.97 9.24 7.39
C TYR A 387 -19.51 9.03 7.80
N VAL A 388 -18.64 8.95 6.82
CA VAL A 388 -17.18 9.00 7.00
C VAL A 388 -16.72 10.35 6.48
N THR A 389 -16.16 11.17 7.36
CA THR A 389 -15.62 12.49 6.99
C THR A 389 -14.17 12.34 6.57
N ILE A 390 -13.85 12.84 5.38
CA ILE A 390 -12.50 12.85 4.83
C ILE A 390 -12.02 14.27 4.58
N VAL A 391 -10.74 14.50 4.87
CA VAL A 391 -10.07 15.80 4.73
C VAL A 391 -8.93 15.64 3.73
N TYR A 392 -8.77 16.63 2.86
CA TYR A 392 -7.66 16.64 1.90
C TYR A 392 -6.33 16.84 2.62
N SER A 393 -5.35 15.98 2.38
CA SER A 393 -4.09 15.94 3.14
C SER A 393 -3.23 17.21 3.04
N LYS A 394 -3.47 18.03 2.00
CA LYS A 394 -2.84 19.34 1.80
C LYS A 394 -3.85 20.48 1.93
N SER A 395 -4.77 20.37 2.89
CA SER A 395 -5.70 21.45 3.18
C SER A 395 -4.97 22.64 3.78
N ASN A 396 -5.17 23.80 3.19
CA ASN A 396 -4.70 25.06 3.79
C ASN A 396 -5.63 25.46 4.94
N ALA A 397 -5.10 26.26 5.86
CA ALA A 397 -5.93 26.92 6.85
C ALA A 397 -6.89 27.90 6.16
N VAL A 398 -8.11 27.99 6.70
CA VAL A 398 -9.18 28.90 6.24
C VAL A 398 -9.77 29.64 7.43
N ASN A 399 -10.49 30.72 7.15
CA ASN A 399 -11.15 31.48 8.21
C ASN A 399 -12.06 30.58 9.03
N CYS A 400 -11.92 30.64 10.35
CA CYS A 400 -12.77 29.92 11.28
C CYS A 400 -14.20 30.46 11.22
N PRO A 401 -15.23 29.62 11.22
CA PRO A 401 -16.60 30.05 11.40
C PRO A 401 -16.81 30.54 12.84
N ILE A 402 -17.89 31.26 13.11
CA ILE A 402 -18.29 31.73 14.44
C ILE A 402 -17.19 32.51 15.19
N PRO A 403 -16.62 33.59 14.61
CA PRO A 403 -15.55 34.36 15.28
C PRO A 403 -16.07 35.04 16.55
N GLY A 404 -15.25 35.05 17.61
CA GLY A 404 -15.61 35.67 18.88
C GLY A 404 -14.78 35.18 20.06
N HIS A 405 -15.03 35.80 21.20
CA HIS A 405 -14.50 35.39 22.50
C HIS A 405 -15.59 34.63 23.26
N TYR A 406 -15.24 33.43 23.73
CA TYR A 406 -16.16 32.53 24.42
C TYR A 406 -15.60 32.15 25.78
N SER A 407 -16.50 32.04 26.77
CA SER A 407 -16.24 31.38 28.04
C SER A 407 -16.70 29.93 27.93
N THR A 408 -15.93 28.98 28.39
CA THR A 408 -16.31 27.57 28.39
C THR A 408 -16.52 27.08 29.81
N HIS A 409 -17.58 26.30 30.01
CA HIS A 409 -17.90 25.68 31.30
C HIS A 409 -17.93 24.17 31.13
N GLY A 410 -17.17 23.47 31.96
CA GLY A 410 -17.03 22.02 31.94
C GLY A 410 -15.58 21.58 31.70
N LEU A 411 -15.27 20.37 32.12
CA LEU A 411 -13.97 19.75 31.90
C LEU A 411 -13.93 19.10 30.52
N PHE A 412 -12.90 19.44 29.74
CA PHE A 412 -12.54 18.57 28.63
C PHE A 412 -11.98 17.27 29.24
N PRO A 413 -12.52 16.09 28.88
CA PRO A 413 -11.96 14.83 29.39
C PRO A 413 -10.51 14.68 28.96
N ASP A 414 -9.69 14.21 29.87
CA ASP A 414 -8.22 14.14 29.82
C ASP A 414 -7.57 13.44 28.60
N ASN A 415 -8.36 12.78 27.73
CA ASN A 415 -7.81 11.85 26.75
C ASN A 415 -7.77 12.35 25.30
N ALA A 416 -8.41 13.47 24.97
CA ALA A 416 -8.45 13.98 23.57
C ALA A 416 -7.67 15.28 23.35
N LEU A 417 -7.60 16.15 24.33
CA LEU A 417 -6.95 17.46 24.23
C LEU A 417 -5.82 17.71 25.24
N THR A 418 -5.64 16.85 26.23
CA THR A 418 -4.93 17.22 27.47
C THR A 418 -3.73 16.36 27.83
N ASN A 419 -3.08 15.68 26.89
CA ASN A 419 -1.81 15.04 27.21
C ASN A 419 -0.73 16.05 27.68
N HIS A 420 -0.99 17.36 27.58
CA HIS A 420 -0.12 18.44 28.06
C HIS A 420 -0.74 19.37 29.11
N LEU A 421 -2.06 19.32 29.32
CA LEU A 421 -2.70 20.07 30.40
C LEU A 421 -2.86 19.16 31.63
N ARG A 422 -1.77 18.89 32.34
CA ARG A 422 -1.87 18.42 33.71
C ARG A 422 -2.45 19.54 34.57
N ILE A 423 -3.78 19.61 34.60
CA ILE A 423 -4.55 20.49 35.49
C ILE A 423 -4.60 19.84 36.87
N SER A 424 -3.45 19.69 37.53
CA SER A 424 -3.44 19.22 38.91
C SER A 424 -3.58 20.35 39.93
N ASP A 425 -3.40 21.63 39.54
CA ASP A 425 -3.32 22.72 40.50
C ASP A 425 -4.19 23.95 40.21
N CYS A 426 -5.08 23.87 39.21
CA CYS A 426 -5.91 25.01 38.83
C CYS A 426 -7.40 24.67 38.95
N PHE A 427 -8.03 25.12 40.02
CA PHE A 427 -9.47 24.94 40.32
C PHE A 427 -10.40 25.94 39.59
N SER A 428 -9.98 26.54 38.46
CA SER A 428 -10.85 27.42 37.69
C SER A 428 -11.74 26.62 36.75
N ASP A 429 -13.04 26.58 36.99
CA ASP A 429 -14.05 25.93 36.13
C ASP A 429 -14.29 26.68 34.80
N SER A 430 -13.62 27.79 34.55
CA SER A 430 -13.77 28.60 33.36
C SER A 430 -12.50 28.65 32.53
N HIS A 431 -12.63 28.26 31.25
CA HIS A 431 -11.58 28.39 30.26
C HIS A 431 -12.03 29.40 29.19
N LYS A 432 -11.08 30.00 28.51
CA LYS A 432 -11.33 30.95 27.41
C LYS A 432 -11.09 30.27 26.07
N LEU A 433 -12.00 30.51 25.13
CA LEU A 433 -11.86 30.11 23.76
C LEU A 433 -11.96 31.33 22.86
N HIS A 434 -10.91 31.58 22.08
CA HIS A 434 -10.85 32.64 21.10
C HIS A 434 -10.90 32.06 19.70
N ILE A 435 -11.92 32.41 18.92
CA ILE A 435 -12.09 31.90 17.56
C ILE A 435 -11.92 33.05 16.58
N GLY A 436 -10.91 32.98 15.71
CA GLY A 436 -10.69 33.93 14.63
C GLY A 436 -10.38 35.38 15.07
N CYS A 437 -9.98 35.60 16.32
CA CYS A 437 -9.76 36.94 16.85
C CYS A 437 -8.31 37.44 16.65
N ASN A 438 -7.32 36.67 17.08
CA ASN A 438 -5.90 37.02 16.88
C ASN A 438 -5.47 36.70 15.44
N ASN A 439 -5.81 35.50 14.98
CA ASN A 439 -5.69 35.08 13.59
C ASN A 439 -7.04 34.51 13.16
N ARG A 440 -7.55 34.93 12.00
CA ARG A 440 -8.85 34.50 11.47
C ARG A 440 -8.92 32.99 11.20
N GLU A 441 -7.79 32.34 11.01
CA GLU A 441 -7.66 30.92 10.66
C GLU A 441 -7.44 30.02 11.89
N THR A 442 -7.37 30.61 13.11
CA THR A 442 -7.04 29.85 14.33
C THR A 442 -8.13 29.93 15.39
N MET A 443 -8.22 28.87 16.17
CA MET A 443 -8.94 28.80 17.44
C MET A 443 -7.93 28.57 18.56
N GLU A 444 -7.99 29.40 19.60
CA GLU A 444 -7.05 29.38 20.74
C GLU A 444 -7.82 28.99 21.99
N PHE A 445 -7.45 27.85 22.58
CA PHE A 445 -7.96 27.41 23.86
C PHE A 445 -6.96 27.83 24.96
N GLY A 446 -7.38 28.73 25.80
CA GLY A 446 -6.57 29.25 26.92
C GLY A 446 -7.16 28.88 28.27
N SER A 447 -6.32 28.78 29.29
CA SER A 447 -6.68 28.67 30.69
C SER A 447 -6.40 29.99 31.41
N ASP A 448 -7.22 30.36 32.37
CA ASP A 448 -6.96 31.51 33.24
C ASP A 448 -5.76 31.28 34.21
N CYS A 449 -5.17 30.10 34.16
CA CYS A 449 -4.00 29.75 34.96
C CYS A 449 -2.72 30.24 34.28
N SER A 450 -1.90 31.00 35.00
CA SER A 450 -0.72 31.69 34.50
C SER A 450 0.42 30.77 34.00
N ASN A 451 0.32 29.46 34.17
CA ASN A 451 1.38 28.49 33.85
C ASN A 451 0.98 27.45 32.79
N VAL A 452 -0.13 27.66 32.09
CA VAL A 452 -0.60 26.73 31.05
C VAL A 452 -0.56 27.43 29.71
N ASP A 453 0.19 26.89 28.77
CA ASP A 453 0.28 27.42 27.40
C ASP A 453 -1.08 27.25 26.68
N SER A 454 -1.44 28.24 25.86
CA SER A 454 -2.61 28.13 24.98
C SER A 454 -2.39 27.05 23.94
N THR A 455 -3.47 26.34 23.61
CA THR A 455 -3.44 25.34 22.55
C THR A 455 -4.13 25.92 21.31
N ASP A 456 -3.38 25.96 20.21
CA ASP A 456 -3.86 26.55 18.96
C ASP A 456 -4.28 25.47 17.96
N TYR A 457 -5.43 25.68 17.34
CA TYR A 457 -6.00 24.85 16.29
C TYR A 457 -6.20 25.67 15.03
N SER A 458 -5.76 25.16 13.89
CA SER A 458 -6.00 25.76 12.57
C SER A 458 -7.28 25.22 11.97
N CYS A 459 -8.18 26.10 11.48
CA CYS A 459 -9.41 25.72 10.81
C CYS A 459 -9.15 25.33 9.36
N HIS A 460 -9.79 24.23 8.87
CA HIS A 460 -9.64 23.75 7.51
C HIS A 460 -10.94 23.79 6.69
N GLY A 461 -12.05 24.10 7.31
CA GLY A 461 -13.35 24.26 6.67
C GLY A 461 -14.50 23.95 7.60
N SER A 462 -15.72 24.22 7.13
CA SER A 462 -16.95 24.03 7.92
C SER A 462 -18.18 23.86 7.04
N TRP A 463 -19.20 23.23 7.59
CA TRP A 463 -20.53 23.17 6.97
C TRP A 463 -21.63 23.18 8.04
N ILE A 464 -22.84 23.47 7.62
CA ILE A 464 -24.00 23.49 8.50
C ILE A 464 -24.97 22.40 8.07
N GLU A 465 -25.41 21.59 9.02
CA GLU A 465 -26.41 20.55 8.82
C GLU A 465 -27.34 20.48 10.03
N ASN A 466 -28.65 20.57 9.78
CA ASN A 466 -29.69 20.50 10.83
C ASN A 466 -29.44 21.46 12.03
N GLY A 467 -28.98 22.68 11.76
CA GLY A 467 -28.69 23.68 12.78
C GLY A 467 -27.42 23.42 13.61
N THR A 468 -26.62 22.44 13.23
CA THR A 468 -25.31 22.19 13.81
C THR A 468 -24.22 22.61 12.82
N THR A 469 -23.28 23.43 13.27
CA THR A 469 -22.07 23.78 12.51
C THR A 469 -20.98 22.77 12.82
N PHE A 470 -20.51 22.08 11.79
CA PHE A 470 -19.36 21.20 11.85
C PHE A 470 -18.12 21.97 11.40
N ILE A 471 -17.04 21.83 12.13
CA ILE A 471 -15.76 22.50 11.85
C ILE A 471 -14.66 21.45 11.86
N ILE A 472 -13.85 21.43 10.83
CA ILE A 472 -12.62 20.64 10.83
C ILE A 472 -11.46 21.55 11.21
N ALA A 473 -10.74 21.15 12.25
CA ALA A 473 -9.54 21.84 12.71
C ALA A 473 -8.38 20.87 12.95
N SER A 474 -7.17 21.37 12.87
CA SER A 474 -5.97 20.59 13.17
C SER A 474 -5.12 21.28 14.22
N GLN A 475 -4.47 20.47 15.04
CA GLN A 475 -3.40 20.84 15.94
C GLN A 475 -2.08 20.36 15.38
N GLN A 476 -1.06 21.24 15.35
CA GLN A 476 0.29 20.83 14.97
C GLN A 476 1.05 20.31 16.19
N HIS A 477 1.58 19.10 16.07
CA HIS A 477 2.45 18.49 17.07
C HIS A 477 3.70 17.95 16.38
N GLU A 478 4.87 18.43 16.75
CA GLU A 478 6.18 17.91 16.28
C GLU A 478 6.28 17.59 14.78
N GLY A 479 5.66 18.44 13.94
CA GLY A 479 5.65 18.28 12.47
C GLY A 479 4.51 17.42 11.91
N ASN A 480 3.66 16.82 12.75
CA ASN A 480 2.44 16.11 12.34
C ASN A 480 1.19 16.91 12.72
N SER A 481 0.21 16.96 11.82
CA SER A 481 -1.09 17.59 12.08
C SER A 481 -2.10 16.54 12.49
N THR A 482 -2.69 16.66 13.66
CA THR A 482 -3.82 15.82 14.11
C THR A 482 -5.11 16.57 13.85
N TYR A 483 -6.08 15.92 13.17
CA TYR A 483 -7.36 16.53 12.83
C TYR A 483 -8.42 16.19 13.86
N TYR A 484 -9.32 17.15 14.05
CA TYR A 484 -10.49 17.05 14.95
C TYR A 484 -11.74 17.55 14.24
N CYS A 485 -12.88 16.98 14.59
CA CYS A 485 -14.19 17.48 14.22
C CYS A 485 -14.86 18.15 15.42
N LEU A 486 -15.19 19.43 15.28
CA LEU A 486 -15.90 20.21 16.26
C LEU A 486 -17.35 20.38 15.80
N LYS A 487 -18.30 20.19 16.71
CA LYS A 487 -19.75 20.38 16.48
C LYS A 487 -20.23 21.52 17.35
N TYR A 488 -20.65 22.59 16.73
CA TYR A 488 -21.23 23.75 17.41
C TYR A 488 -22.75 23.81 17.19
N LYS A 489 -23.50 23.86 18.27
CA LYS A 489 -24.95 23.96 18.24
C LYS A 489 -25.45 25.06 19.19
N THR A 490 -26.24 25.99 18.66
CA THR A 490 -26.91 27.04 19.48
C THR A 490 -28.16 26.46 20.14
N ASN A 491 -28.30 26.67 21.44
CA ASN A 491 -29.48 26.28 22.23
C ASN A 491 -30.31 27.50 22.62
N GLY A 492 -30.71 28.34 21.72
CA GLY A 492 -31.76 29.36 21.88
C GLY A 492 -31.68 30.42 23.01
N ASN A 493 -30.96 30.21 24.08
CA ASN A 493 -30.76 31.10 25.22
C ASN A 493 -29.30 31.23 25.57
N ASP A 494 -28.56 32.13 24.91
CA ASP A 494 -27.18 32.56 25.17
C ASP A 494 -26.13 31.48 25.47
N SER A 495 -26.50 30.20 25.55
CA SER A 495 -25.61 29.07 25.73
C SER A 495 -25.58 28.20 24.49
N SER A 496 -24.38 27.86 24.06
CA SER A 496 -24.13 26.96 22.93
C SER A 496 -23.37 25.76 23.41
N LYS A 497 -23.50 24.66 22.69
CA LYS A 497 -22.73 23.44 22.95
C LYS A 497 -21.64 23.28 21.90
N LEU A 498 -20.44 22.98 22.35
CA LEU A 498 -19.29 22.62 21.52
C LEU A 498 -18.86 21.21 21.88
N ALA A 499 -18.90 20.29 20.92
CA ALA A 499 -18.41 18.95 21.09
C ALA A 499 -17.17 18.75 20.19
N ILE A 500 -16.13 18.10 20.69
CA ILE A 500 -14.86 17.87 19.99
C ILE A 500 -14.60 16.37 19.95
N GLY A 501 -14.24 15.85 18.80
CA GLY A 501 -13.94 14.44 18.59
C GLY A 501 -13.06 14.19 17.38
N ASN A 502 -12.67 12.93 17.20
CA ASN A 502 -11.87 12.46 16.06
C ASN A 502 -12.73 12.02 14.86
N SER A 503 -14.05 12.20 14.91
CA SER A 503 -15.00 11.91 13.83
C SER A 503 -16.15 12.90 13.85
N CYS A 504 -16.88 13.05 12.73
CA CYS A 504 -18.07 13.91 12.63
C CYS A 504 -19.38 13.11 12.76
N GLU A 505 -19.43 12.03 13.53
CA GLU A 505 -20.62 11.20 13.70
C GLU A 505 -21.83 12.00 14.20
N ARG A 506 -23.04 11.68 13.68
CA ARG A 506 -24.31 12.35 14.05
C ARG A 506 -24.93 11.78 15.32
N LEU A 507 -24.62 10.54 15.66
CA LEU A 507 -25.20 9.86 16.82
C LEU A 507 -24.59 10.37 18.13
N GLN A 508 -25.46 10.75 19.07
CA GLN A 508 -25.09 11.30 20.39
C GLN A 508 -24.47 10.29 21.36
N SER A 509 -24.43 9.02 21.02
CA SER A 509 -23.99 7.93 21.94
C SER A 509 -22.51 7.55 21.82
N SER A 510 -21.74 8.24 20.99
CA SER A 510 -20.33 7.87 20.85
C SER A 510 -19.52 8.39 22.05
N ARG A 511 -18.88 7.48 22.77
CA ARG A 511 -17.92 7.73 23.86
C ARG A 511 -16.66 8.51 23.43
N HIS A 512 -16.66 9.03 22.19
CA HIS A 512 -15.51 9.67 21.55
C HIS A 512 -15.62 11.21 21.46
N PHE A 513 -16.66 11.81 22.03
CA PHE A 513 -16.85 13.27 22.06
C PHE A 513 -16.73 13.81 23.46
N SER A 514 -15.95 14.91 23.56
CA SER A 514 -15.93 15.79 24.73
C SER A 514 -16.88 16.94 24.48
N GLU A 515 -17.91 17.11 25.29
CA GLU A 515 -18.90 18.16 25.16
C GLU A 515 -18.74 19.21 26.26
N VAL A 516 -18.63 20.47 25.87
CA VAL A 516 -18.57 21.63 26.78
C VAL A 516 -19.65 22.64 26.42
N GLN A 517 -20.15 23.36 27.43
CA GLN A 517 -21.00 24.52 27.22
C GLN A 517 -20.12 25.74 26.96
N ILE A 518 -20.46 26.53 25.95
CA ILE A 518 -19.78 27.76 25.63
C ILE A 518 -20.78 28.92 25.60
N SER A 519 -20.35 30.08 26.10
CA SER A 519 -21.14 31.33 26.08
C SER A 519 -20.31 32.42 25.45
N GLN A 520 -20.87 33.14 24.46
CA GLN A 520 -20.16 34.23 23.83
C GLN A 520 -20.07 35.43 24.79
N ILE A 521 -18.83 35.85 25.10
CA ILE A 521 -18.55 36.96 26.01
C ILE A 521 -18.10 38.24 25.28
N GLY A 522 -17.78 38.15 23.99
CA GLY A 522 -17.37 39.30 23.20
C GLY A 522 -17.23 38.98 21.71
N GLN A 523 -17.22 40.01 20.91
CA GLN A 523 -16.88 39.93 19.48
C GLN A 523 -15.42 40.29 19.28
N CYS A 524 -14.78 39.73 18.25
CA CYS A 524 -13.43 40.14 17.88
C CYS A 524 -13.43 41.62 17.47
N THR A 525 -12.58 42.41 18.07
CA THR A 525 -12.36 43.79 17.64
C THR A 525 -11.71 43.77 16.25
N THR A 526 -12.47 44.13 15.23
CA THR A 526 -11.85 44.49 13.94
C THR A 526 -10.97 45.69 14.22
N ALA A 527 -9.67 45.53 14.08
CA ALA A 527 -8.77 46.67 13.94
C ALA A 527 -9.23 47.43 12.68
N ASN A 528 -10.11 48.41 12.85
CA ASN A 528 -10.35 49.41 11.84
C ASN A 528 -8.99 50.03 11.60
N SER A 529 -8.36 49.77 10.47
CA SER A 529 -7.39 50.69 9.87
C SER A 529 -8.17 51.97 9.56
N GLY A 530 -8.43 52.75 10.62
CA GLY A 530 -8.90 54.12 10.51
C GLY A 530 -7.82 54.83 9.72
N ILE A 531 -8.13 55.16 8.47
CA ILE A 531 -7.40 56.17 7.73
C ILE A 531 -7.56 57.43 8.59
N VAL A 532 -6.53 57.70 9.44
CA VAL A 532 -6.37 58.99 10.11
C VAL A 532 -6.09 59.96 9.00
N TRP A 533 -7.11 60.60 8.50
CA TRP A 533 -6.97 61.78 7.66
C TRP A 533 -6.31 62.84 8.54
N SER A 534 -4.95 62.86 8.47
CA SER A 534 -4.21 63.97 9.05
C SER A 534 -4.76 65.25 8.43
N THR A 535 -5.26 66.14 9.29
CA THR A 535 -5.78 67.44 8.94
C THR A 535 -4.76 68.34 8.20
N SER A 536 -3.51 67.91 8.10
CA SER A 536 -2.46 68.56 7.32
C SER A 536 -2.66 68.50 5.80
N ASN A 537 -3.38 67.52 5.27
CA ASN A 537 -3.56 67.40 3.81
C ASN A 537 -4.67 68.26 3.24
N PHE A 538 -5.61 68.76 4.08
CA PHE A 538 -6.66 69.68 3.63
C PHE A 538 -6.09 71.08 3.31
N ALA A 539 -5.03 71.53 4.01
CA ALA A 539 -4.38 72.81 3.76
C ALA A 539 -3.61 72.85 2.44
N ILE A 540 -3.03 71.69 2.02
CA ILE A 540 -2.29 71.61 0.77
C ILE A 540 -3.24 71.56 -0.45
N ILE A 541 -4.38 70.87 -0.34
CA ILE A 541 -5.37 70.81 -1.42
C ILE A 541 -6.05 72.17 -1.64
N MET A 542 -6.32 72.95 -0.58
CA MET A 542 -6.84 74.31 -0.68
C MET A 542 -5.81 75.28 -1.29
N LEU A 543 -4.52 75.15 -0.99
CA LEU A 543 -3.47 75.98 -1.59
C LEU A 543 -3.25 75.67 -3.09
N ILE A 544 -3.42 74.43 -3.50
CA ILE A 544 -3.31 74.05 -4.93
C ILE A 544 -4.53 74.55 -5.71
N ALA A 545 -5.73 74.49 -5.15
CA ALA A 545 -6.96 74.99 -5.77
C ALA A 545 -6.93 76.52 -5.96
N MET A 546 -6.26 77.30 -5.10
CA MET A 546 -6.09 78.74 -5.24
C MET A 546 -5.02 79.16 -6.29
N MET A 547 -4.12 78.27 -6.68
CA MET A 547 -3.15 78.55 -7.73
C MET A 547 -3.67 78.28 -9.16
N PHE A 548 -4.76 77.58 -9.33
CA PHE A 548 -5.40 77.33 -10.64
C PHE A 548 -6.58 78.22 -10.97
N SER A 549 -6.91 79.22 -10.13
CA SER A 549 -7.99 80.20 -10.36
C SER A 549 -7.48 81.61 -10.61
N ARG A 550 -6.37 81.71 -11.35
CA ARG A 550 -5.90 83.03 -11.92
C ARG A 550 -5.50 82.83 -13.37
#